data_a7417ba3442bd44b00c37f21ba7c44e3
#
_entry.id   a7417ba3442bd44b00c37f21ba7c44e3
#
_cell.length_a   1.000
_cell.length_b   1.000
_cell.length_c   1.000
_cell.angle_alpha   90.00
_cell.angle_beta   90.00
_cell.angle_gamma   90.00
#
_symmetry.space_group_name_H-M   'P 1'
#
loop_
_entity.id
_entity.type
_entity.pdbx_description
1 polymer ?
#
loop_
_entity_poly.entity_id
_entity_poly.type
_entity_poly.pdbx_seq_one_letter_code
_entity_poly.pdbx_strand_id
1 'polypeptide(L)'
;MKKYVGFILIVFSLFFIGCNENPLPTPDTTVFEKRTPVQKDSVKRRIPIEKVLPCLGLTREQDSVIRLILKESRQCEIECKKEFQESVITLRQEYHAKLEKYRGVEKTDEIKKEIQIITFEFRQTQRDLEKQYQLKMAECVKILHTDIEVLLRKDQLTLWNLWKATGKVPCDRVKP
;
A
#
# COMPACT_ATOMS: atom_id res chain seq x y z
N MET A 1 30.44 -8.98 16.67
CA MET A 1 29.25 -8.69 15.84
C MET A 1 28.82 -9.96 15.13
N LYS A 2 28.22 -10.92 15.82
CA LYS A 2 27.67 -12.20 15.29
C LYS A 2 26.69 -12.75 16.32
N LYS A 3 25.42 -12.23 16.38
CA LYS A 3 24.38 -12.83 17.29
C LYS A 3 22.92 -12.60 16.86
N TYR A 4 22.62 -12.15 15.64
CA TYR A 4 21.22 -11.91 15.23
C TYR A 4 20.70 -12.67 14.01
N VAL A 5 21.40 -13.72 13.54
CA VAL A 5 20.98 -14.52 12.38
C VAL A 5 20.02 -15.67 12.73
N GLY A 6 19.83 -15.96 14.03
CA GLY A 6 19.09 -17.15 14.49
C GLY A 6 17.58 -16.97 14.75
N PHE A 7 17.03 -15.75 14.68
CA PHE A 7 15.65 -15.53 15.18
C PHE A 7 14.55 -15.39 14.10
N ILE A 8 14.92 -15.37 12.83
CA ILE A 8 13.95 -15.15 11.72
C ILE A 8 13.33 -16.44 11.20
N LEU A 9 13.88 -17.61 11.53
CA LEU A 9 13.42 -18.91 10.97
C LEU A 9 12.32 -19.62 11.77
N ILE A 10 11.90 -19.12 12.94
CA ILE A 10 10.94 -19.84 13.82
C ILE A 10 9.50 -19.30 13.70
N VAL A 11 9.28 -18.14 13.09
CA VAL A 11 7.92 -17.53 13.00
C VAL A 11 7.10 -18.06 11.81
N PHE A 12 7.70 -18.79 10.87
CA PHE A 12 7.01 -19.25 9.64
C PHE A 12 6.28 -20.59 9.77
N SER A 13 6.33 -21.27 10.94
CA SER A 13 5.84 -22.67 11.05
C SER A 13 4.48 -22.84 11.73
N LEU A 14 3.72 -21.78 12.05
CA LEU A 14 2.49 -21.92 12.86
C LEU A 14 1.18 -21.50 12.18
N PHE A 15 1.15 -21.31 10.86
CA PHE A 15 -0.09 -20.92 10.17
C PHE A 15 -0.68 -21.96 9.21
N PHE A 16 -0.42 -23.26 9.42
CA PHE A 16 -1.07 -24.32 8.65
C PHE A 16 -1.92 -25.22 9.53
N ILE A 17 -3.01 -24.72 10.14
CA ILE A 17 -4.12 -25.58 10.61
C ILE A 17 -5.42 -24.78 10.41
N GLY A 18 -6.14 -25.13 9.38
CA GLY A 18 -7.47 -24.59 9.10
C GLY A 18 -8.01 -25.12 7.76
N CYS A 19 -8.12 -26.46 7.64
CA CYS A 19 -8.95 -27.05 6.58
C CYS A 19 -10.40 -26.71 6.86
N ASN A 20 -11.00 -25.82 6.04
CA ASN A 20 -12.43 -25.73 5.92
C ASN A 20 -12.79 -26.16 4.51
N GLU A 21 -13.33 -27.38 4.40
CA GLU A 21 -13.82 -27.99 3.18
C GLU A 21 -15.08 -27.24 2.73
N ASN A 22 -14.91 -26.25 1.85
CA ASN A 22 -16.04 -25.77 1.06
C ASN A 22 -15.98 -26.42 -0.32
N PRO A 23 -17.08 -27.07 -0.78
CA PRO A 23 -17.12 -27.71 -2.09
C PRO A 23 -16.94 -26.65 -3.18
N LEU A 24 -16.05 -26.94 -4.13
CA LEU A 24 -15.81 -26.16 -5.33
C LEU A 24 -17.14 -25.87 -6.05
N PRO A 25 -17.47 -24.62 -6.35
CA PRO A 25 -18.57 -24.32 -7.25
C PRO A 25 -18.21 -24.82 -8.65
N THR A 26 -19.09 -25.66 -9.22
CA THR A 26 -19.07 -26.03 -10.63
C THR A 26 -19.04 -24.79 -11.50
N PRO A 27 -18.28 -24.78 -12.60
CA PRO A 27 -18.27 -23.65 -13.52
C PRO A 27 -19.60 -23.61 -14.29
N ASP A 28 -20.55 -22.86 -13.80
CA ASP A 28 -21.74 -22.50 -14.57
C ASP A 28 -21.33 -21.45 -15.61
N THR A 29 -21.37 -21.92 -16.85
CA THR A 29 -21.22 -21.12 -18.06
C THR A 29 -22.43 -20.20 -18.16
N THR A 30 -22.19 -18.92 -18.37
CA THR A 30 -23.17 -17.85 -18.62
C THR A 30 -23.61 -17.00 -17.41
N VAL A 31 -22.78 -16.09 -16.94
CA VAL A 31 -23.22 -14.72 -16.64
C VAL A 31 -22.08 -13.77 -17.00
N PHE A 32 -22.14 -13.22 -18.19
CA PHE A 32 -21.46 -11.96 -18.48
C PHE A 32 -22.17 -10.89 -17.66
N GLU A 33 -21.82 -10.84 -16.38
CA GLU A 33 -22.28 -9.79 -15.48
C GLU A 33 -21.73 -8.47 -16.04
N LYS A 34 -22.63 -7.69 -16.65
CA LYS A 34 -22.36 -6.29 -17.02
C LYS A 34 -21.71 -5.64 -15.80
N ARG A 35 -20.37 -5.45 -15.84
CA ARG A 35 -19.68 -4.62 -14.89
C ARG A 35 -20.37 -3.26 -14.94
N THR A 36 -21.22 -3.01 -13.96
CA THR A 36 -21.67 -1.66 -13.66
C THR A 36 -20.41 -0.81 -13.61
N PRO A 37 -20.36 0.33 -14.33
CA PRO A 37 -19.21 1.21 -14.23
C PRO A 37 -19.05 1.55 -12.76
N VAL A 38 -17.96 1.07 -12.15
CA VAL A 38 -17.56 1.50 -10.81
C VAL A 38 -17.58 2.99 -10.88
N GLN A 39 -18.56 3.56 -10.21
CA GLN A 39 -18.72 4.99 -10.06
C GLN A 39 -17.35 5.47 -9.57
N LYS A 40 -16.60 6.14 -10.45
CA LYS A 40 -15.37 6.82 -10.09
C LYS A 40 -15.81 7.91 -9.15
N ASP A 41 -15.95 7.55 -7.86
CA ASP A 41 -15.97 8.53 -6.81
C ASP A 41 -14.74 9.39 -7.09
N SER A 42 -15.03 10.61 -7.48
CA SER A 42 -14.00 11.61 -7.75
C SER A 42 -13.15 11.66 -6.49
N VAL A 43 -12.05 10.92 -6.48
CA VAL A 43 -11.02 11.03 -5.45
C VAL A 43 -10.63 12.50 -5.50
N LYS A 44 -11.28 13.30 -4.66
CA LYS A 44 -10.95 14.72 -4.50
C LYS A 44 -9.45 14.74 -4.26
N ARG A 45 -8.69 15.16 -5.27
CA ARG A 45 -7.23 15.22 -5.19
C ARG A 45 -6.91 16.05 -3.97
N ARG A 46 -6.48 15.41 -2.91
CA ARG A 46 -6.05 16.11 -1.70
C ARG A 46 -4.95 17.06 -2.10
N ILE A 47 -5.11 18.32 -1.72
CA ILE A 47 -4.12 19.33 -1.98
C ILE A 47 -2.83 18.90 -1.27
N PRO A 48 -1.68 18.91 -1.95
CA PRO A 48 -0.41 18.53 -1.36
C PRO A 48 -0.11 19.36 -0.11
N ILE A 49 0.47 18.70 0.90
CA ILE A 49 0.80 19.30 2.20
C ILE A 49 1.67 20.56 2.05
N GLU A 50 2.55 20.59 1.06
CA GLU A 50 3.43 21.72 0.75
C GLU A 50 2.66 23.00 0.38
N LYS A 51 1.43 22.87 -0.12
CA LYS A 51 0.54 24.01 -0.41
C LYS A 51 -0.20 24.53 0.82
N VAL A 52 -0.28 23.71 1.87
CA VAL A 52 -0.98 24.06 3.12
C VAL A 52 -0.05 24.75 4.11
N LEU A 53 1.19 24.31 4.19
CA LEU A 53 2.17 24.84 5.15
C LEU A 53 2.30 26.36 5.15
N PRO A 54 2.38 27.06 3.97
CA PRO A 54 2.46 28.51 3.96
C PRO A 54 1.24 29.21 4.59
N CYS A 55 0.10 28.52 4.65
CA CYS A 55 -1.15 29.05 5.18
C CYS A 55 -1.27 28.95 6.69
N LEU A 56 -0.37 28.20 7.33
CA LEU A 56 -0.41 27.97 8.77
C LEU A 56 0.28 29.07 9.57
N GLY A 57 0.97 30.04 8.91
CA GLY A 57 1.71 31.10 9.61
C GLY A 57 2.80 30.50 10.53
N LEU A 58 3.60 29.58 10.00
CA LEU A 58 4.68 28.91 10.72
C LEU A 58 5.78 29.90 11.12
N THR A 59 6.41 29.69 12.27
CA THR A 59 7.68 30.36 12.59
C THR A 59 8.81 29.77 11.74
N ARG A 60 9.95 30.48 11.68
CA ARG A 60 11.12 29.98 10.93
C ARG A 60 11.63 28.64 11.50
N GLU A 61 11.59 28.49 12.82
CA GLU A 61 11.99 27.27 13.52
C GLU A 61 11.05 26.12 13.17
N GLN A 62 9.73 26.35 13.23
CA GLN A 62 8.73 25.36 12.84
C GLN A 62 8.90 24.94 11.37
N ASP A 63 9.05 25.89 10.45
CA ASP A 63 9.24 25.59 9.01
C ASP A 63 10.49 24.75 8.78
N SER A 64 11.60 25.08 9.46
CA SER A 64 12.84 24.32 9.37
C SER A 64 12.69 22.85 9.81
N VAL A 65 12.05 22.63 10.97
CA VAL A 65 11.82 21.28 11.49
C VAL A 65 10.84 20.50 10.62
N ILE A 66 9.75 21.14 10.18
CA ILE A 66 8.75 20.50 9.30
C ILE A 66 9.38 20.07 7.99
N ARG A 67 10.31 20.84 7.40
CA ARG A 67 11.04 20.43 6.20
C ARG A 67 11.88 19.17 6.40
N LEU A 68 12.47 18.99 7.59
CA LEU A 68 13.18 17.75 7.94
C LEU A 68 12.20 16.57 8.03
N ILE A 69 11.08 16.74 8.73
CA ILE A 69 10.03 15.71 8.84
C ILE A 69 9.50 15.31 7.45
N LEU A 70 9.27 16.28 6.56
CA LEU A 70 8.88 16.00 5.18
C LEU A 70 9.93 15.19 4.40
N LYS A 71 11.22 15.48 4.62
CA LYS A 71 12.31 14.72 3.99
C LYS A 71 12.34 13.28 4.51
N GLU A 72 12.19 13.07 5.80
CA GLU A 72 12.15 11.75 6.42
C GLU A 72 10.93 10.94 5.96
N SER A 73 9.76 11.59 5.87
CA SER A 73 8.56 10.95 5.31
C SER A 73 8.74 10.51 3.85
N ARG A 74 9.36 11.35 3.02
CA ARG A 74 9.67 10.96 1.63
C ARG A 74 10.65 9.79 1.56
N GLN A 75 11.61 9.74 2.47
CA GLN A 75 12.52 8.60 2.56
C GLN A 75 11.78 7.33 2.94
N CYS A 76 10.87 7.38 3.93
CA CYS A 76 10.00 6.28 4.31
C CYS A 76 9.20 5.75 3.11
N GLU A 77 8.58 6.65 2.32
CA GLU A 77 7.81 6.29 1.13
C GLU A 77 8.68 5.62 0.04
N ILE A 78 9.91 6.12 -0.17
CA ILE A 78 10.86 5.57 -1.13
C ILE A 78 11.27 4.16 -0.73
N GLU A 79 11.56 3.93 0.55
CA GLU A 79 11.95 2.63 1.09
C GLU A 79 10.79 1.62 0.97
N CYS A 80 9.58 2.01 1.36
CA CYS A 80 8.40 1.17 1.18
C CYS A 80 8.17 0.78 -0.29
N LYS A 81 8.33 1.74 -1.21
CA LYS A 81 8.18 1.48 -2.64
C LYS A 81 9.25 0.53 -3.17
N LYS A 82 10.49 0.70 -2.72
CA LYS A 82 11.61 -0.17 -3.10
C LYS A 82 11.37 -1.60 -2.63
N GLU A 83 11.03 -1.80 -1.35
CA GLU A 83 10.71 -3.12 -0.80
C GLU A 83 9.57 -3.81 -1.55
N PHE A 84 8.52 -3.06 -1.87
CA PHE A 84 7.40 -3.58 -2.65
C PHE A 84 7.84 -4.01 -4.06
N GLN A 85 8.64 -3.18 -4.75
CA GLN A 85 9.14 -3.51 -6.09
C GLN A 85 10.01 -4.76 -6.08
N GLU A 86 10.93 -4.89 -5.11
CA GLU A 86 11.78 -6.07 -4.94
C GLU A 86 10.94 -7.33 -4.69
N SER A 87 9.93 -7.24 -3.82
CA SER A 87 9.01 -8.35 -3.54
C SER A 87 8.22 -8.78 -4.78
N VAL A 88 7.74 -7.82 -5.58
CA VAL A 88 7.00 -8.12 -6.83
C VAL A 88 7.93 -8.75 -7.88
N ILE A 89 9.18 -8.31 -7.96
CA ILE A 89 10.18 -8.91 -8.89
C ILE A 89 10.41 -10.37 -8.49
N THR A 90 10.69 -10.64 -7.22
CA THR A 90 10.89 -11.99 -6.69
C THR A 90 9.69 -12.88 -6.96
N LEU A 91 8.48 -12.42 -6.64
CA LEU A 91 7.23 -13.14 -6.90
C LEU A 91 7.06 -13.50 -8.38
N ARG A 92 7.39 -12.58 -9.29
CA ARG A 92 7.33 -12.84 -10.74
C ARG A 92 8.35 -13.88 -11.18
N GLN A 93 9.57 -13.81 -10.66
CA GLN A 93 10.62 -14.80 -10.96
C GLN A 93 10.19 -16.20 -10.52
N GLU A 94 9.66 -16.34 -9.30
CA GLU A 94 9.12 -17.61 -8.79
C GLU A 94 7.96 -18.14 -9.64
N TYR A 95 7.04 -17.27 -10.04
CA TYR A 95 5.93 -17.62 -10.91
C TYR A 95 6.41 -18.14 -12.26
N HIS A 96 7.36 -17.44 -12.89
CA HIS A 96 7.93 -17.88 -14.16
C HIS A 96 8.69 -19.21 -14.02
N ALA A 97 9.46 -19.39 -12.95
CA ALA A 97 10.16 -20.64 -12.68
C ALA A 97 9.19 -21.81 -12.51
N LYS A 98 8.05 -21.60 -11.82
CA LYS A 98 7.01 -22.63 -11.68
C LYS A 98 6.36 -22.98 -13.02
N LEU A 99 6.21 -22.03 -13.95
CA LEU A 99 5.59 -22.27 -15.26
C LEU A 99 6.55 -22.86 -16.29
N GLU A 100 7.85 -22.68 -16.14
CA GLU A 100 8.85 -23.16 -17.11
C GLU A 100 8.79 -24.67 -17.31
N LYS A 101 8.46 -25.45 -16.25
CA LYS A 101 8.29 -26.89 -16.34
C LYS A 101 7.19 -27.36 -17.30
N TYR A 102 6.25 -26.47 -17.66
CA TYR A 102 5.17 -26.76 -18.61
C TYR A 102 5.44 -26.24 -20.03
N ARG A 103 6.63 -25.66 -20.26
CA ARG A 103 7.00 -25.11 -21.57
C ARG A 103 7.23 -26.27 -22.54
N GLY A 104 6.54 -26.20 -23.69
CA GLY A 104 6.65 -27.25 -24.73
C GLY A 104 6.00 -28.59 -24.40
N VAL A 105 5.32 -28.71 -23.26
CA VAL A 105 4.56 -29.91 -22.90
C VAL A 105 3.14 -29.81 -23.44
N GLU A 106 2.58 -30.95 -23.93
CA GLU A 106 1.19 -31.02 -24.35
C GLU A 106 0.26 -30.66 -23.18
N LYS A 107 -0.68 -29.74 -23.42
CA LYS A 107 -1.57 -29.22 -22.38
C LYS A 107 -2.73 -30.16 -22.11
N THR A 108 -2.48 -31.22 -21.33
CA THR A 108 -3.57 -32.07 -20.81
C THR A 108 -4.44 -31.27 -19.83
N ASP A 109 -5.61 -31.81 -19.47
CA ASP A 109 -6.52 -31.10 -18.54
C ASP A 109 -5.95 -31.02 -17.12
N GLU A 110 -5.13 -31.99 -16.72
CA GLU A 110 -4.38 -31.97 -15.47
C GLU A 110 -3.38 -30.80 -15.46
N ILE A 111 -2.59 -30.64 -16.51
CA ILE A 111 -1.62 -29.54 -16.64
C ILE A 111 -2.32 -28.18 -16.64
N LYS A 112 -3.46 -28.07 -17.32
CA LYS A 112 -4.26 -26.81 -17.30
C LYS A 112 -4.71 -26.48 -15.87
N LYS A 113 -5.19 -27.47 -15.10
CA LYS A 113 -5.59 -27.28 -13.70
C LYS A 113 -4.42 -26.82 -12.84
N GLU A 114 -3.24 -27.49 -12.97
CA GLU A 114 -2.04 -27.08 -12.22
C GLU A 114 -1.62 -25.63 -12.54
N ILE A 115 -1.61 -25.23 -13.82
CA ILE A 115 -1.30 -23.86 -14.23
C ILE A 115 -2.33 -22.88 -13.65
N GLN A 116 -3.61 -23.24 -13.60
CA GLN A 116 -4.64 -22.41 -12.99
C GLN A 116 -4.39 -22.21 -11.49
N ILE A 117 -4.01 -23.26 -10.76
CA ILE A 117 -3.68 -23.17 -9.34
C ILE A 117 -2.48 -22.24 -9.12
N ILE A 118 -1.38 -22.44 -9.87
CA ILE A 118 -0.19 -21.59 -9.78
C ILE A 118 -0.53 -20.11 -10.08
N THR A 119 -1.37 -19.88 -11.09
CA THR A 119 -1.81 -18.53 -11.46
C THR A 119 -2.69 -17.91 -10.37
N PHE A 120 -3.55 -18.70 -9.74
CA PHE A 120 -4.40 -18.23 -8.64
C PHE A 120 -3.54 -17.84 -7.42
N GLU A 121 -2.61 -18.70 -7.01
CA GLU A 121 -1.67 -18.43 -5.91
C GLU A 121 -0.87 -17.15 -6.16
N PHE A 122 -0.33 -16.99 -7.37
CA PHE A 122 0.39 -15.77 -7.77
C PHE A 122 -0.47 -14.51 -7.58
N ARG A 123 -1.71 -14.54 -8.07
CA ARG A 123 -2.64 -13.41 -7.94
C ARG A 123 -2.99 -13.09 -6.49
N GLN A 124 -3.16 -14.11 -5.65
CA GLN A 124 -3.43 -13.92 -4.23
C GLN A 124 -2.23 -13.28 -3.53
N THR A 125 -1.04 -13.84 -3.71
CA THR A 125 0.19 -13.28 -3.12
C THR A 125 0.44 -11.84 -3.60
N GLN A 126 0.18 -11.55 -4.87
CA GLN A 126 0.30 -10.17 -5.38
C GLN A 126 -0.66 -9.20 -4.67
N ARG A 127 -1.93 -9.60 -4.46
CA ARG A 127 -2.91 -8.77 -3.72
C ARG A 127 -2.47 -8.53 -2.27
N ASP A 128 -1.92 -9.55 -1.64
CA ASP A 128 -1.44 -9.44 -0.26
C ASP A 128 -0.24 -8.49 -0.17
N LEU A 129 0.70 -8.55 -1.12
CA LEU A 129 1.81 -7.59 -1.23
C LEU A 129 1.29 -6.15 -1.44
N GLU A 130 0.33 -5.96 -2.34
CA GLU A 130 -0.28 -4.65 -2.59
C GLU A 130 -0.95 -4.09 -1.31
N LYS A 131 -1.67 -4.95 -0.58
CA LYS A 131 -2.30 -4.57 0.70
C LYS A 131 -1.27 -4.19 1.75
N GLN A 132 -0.20 -4.97 1.89
CA GLN A 132 0.89 -4.67 2.83
C GLN A 132 1.59 -3.35 2.47
N TYR A 133 1.85 -3.11 1.19
CA TYR A 133 2.41 -1.86 0.71
C TYR A 133 1.51 -0.66 1.07
N GLN A 134 0.20 -0.77 0.84
CA GLN A 134 -0.75 0.29 1.20
C GLN A 134 -0.76 0.56 2.71
N LEU A 135 -0.68 -0.46 3.55
CA LEU A 135 -0.61 -0.30 5.01
C LEU A 135 0.67 0.40 5.45
N LYS A 136 1.84 0.01 4.89
CA LYS A 136 3.12 0.68 5.17
C LYS A 136 3.09 2.15 4.73
N MET A 137 2.58 2.44 3.53
CA MET A 137 2.42 3.82 3.04
C MET A 137 1.50 4.66 3.94
N ALA A 138 0.40 4.08 4.39
CA ALA A 138 -0.51 4.76 5.31
C ALA A 138 0.15 5.06 6.67
N GLU A 139 1.03 4.18 7.15
CA GLU A 139 1.79 4.41 8.38
C GLU A 139 2.83 5.54 8.22
N CYS A 140 3.57 5.60 7.09
CA CYS A 140 4.46 6.74 6.81
C CYS A 140 3.70 8.07 6.84
N VAL A 141 2.51 8.12 6.23
CA VAL A 141 1.67 9.33 6.23
C VAL A 141 1.15 9.65 7.62
N LYS A 142 0.78 8.65 8.42
CA LYS A 142 0.30 8.84 9.79
C LYS A 142 1.41 9.43 10.69
N ILE A 143 2.63 8.89 10.61
CA ILE A 143 3.80 9.39 11.33
C ILE A 143 4.04 10.85 10.94
N LEU A 144 4.10 11.16 9.64
CA LEU A 144 4.25 12.52 9.13
C LEU A 144 3.24 13.49 9.76
N HIS A 145 1.96 13.12 9.78
CA HIS A 145 0.91 13.98 10.33
C HIS A 145 1.10 14.18 11.84
N THR A 146 1.40 13.10 12.58
CA THR A 146 1.61 13.16 14.04
C THR A 146 2.79 14.07 14.39
N ASP A 147 3.91 13.93 13.68
CA ASP A 147 5.13 14.71 13.93
C ASP A 147 4.94 16.19 13.64
N ILE A 148 4.19 16.53 12.59
CA ILE A 148 3.83 17.92 12.29
C ILE A 148 2.88 18.46 13.37
N GLU A 149 1.86 17.71 13.79
CA GLU A 149 0.85 18.14 14.76
C GLU A 149 1.45 18.52 16.10
N VAL A 150 2.48 17.81 16.55
CA VAL A 150 3.20 18.11 17.82
C VAL A 150 3.88 19.48 17.77
N LEU A 151 4.26 19.96 16.60
CA LEU A 151 4.94 21.26 16.43
C LEU A 151 3.98 22.44 16.26
N LEU A 152 2.70 22.17 15.94
CA LEU A 152 1.73 23.21 15.66
C LEU A 152 1.12 23.81 16.93
N ARG A 153 0.96 25.16 16.95
CA ARG A 153 0.18 25.83 17.96
C ARG A 153 -1.32 25.55 17.76
N LYS A 154 -2.14 25.85 18.75
CA LYS A 154 -3.57 25.57 18.76
C LYS A 154 -4.31 26.19 17.58
N ASP A 155 -3.99 27.42 17.20
CA ASP A 155 -4.55 28.12 16.04
C ASP A 155 -4.16 27.44 14.72
N GLN A 156 -2.89 27.10 14.56
CA GLN A 156 -2.35 26.39 13.41
C GLN A 156 -2.93 24.96 13.30
N LEU A 157 -3.06 24.26 14.43
CA LEU A 157 -3.64 22.92 14.48
C LEU A 157 -5.12 22.93 14.05
N THR A 158 -5.88 23.99 14.35
CA THR A 158 -7.25 24.16 13.89
C THR A 158 -7.32 24.22 12.36
N LEU A 159 -6.43 25.00 11.72
CA LEU A 159 -6.35 25.10 10.26
C LEU A 159 -5.87 23.79 9.63
N TRP A 160 -4.91 23.12 10.24
CA TRP A 160 -4.41 21.82 9.82
C TRP A 160 -5.51 20.75 9.83
N ASN A 161 -6.27 20.68 10.92
CA ASN A 161 -7.39 19.73 11.04
C ASN A 161 -8.51 20.04 10.04
N LEU A 162 -8.78 21.31 9.77
CA LEU A 162 -9.75 21.70 8.74
C LEU A 162 -9.30 21.22 7.36
N TRP A 163 -8.02 21.35 7.02
CA TRP A 163 -7.48 20.81 5.78
C TRP A 163 -7.58 19.28 5.73
N LYS A 164 -7.18 18.57 6.79
CA LYS A 164 -7.30 17.11 6.85
C LYS A 164 -8.73 16.64 6.60
N ALA A 165 -9.71 17.31 7.16
CA ALA A 165 -11.12 16.96 7.05
C ALA A 165 -11.74 17.33 5.68
N THR A 166 -11.35 18.47 5.10
CA THR A 166 -12.02 19.02 3.91
C THR A 166 -11.23 18.91 2.62
N GLY A 167 -9.90 18.72 2.72
CA GLY A 167 -8.97 18.80 1.59
C GLY A 167 -8.82 20.21 1.00
N LYS A 168 -9.36 21.26 1.64
CA LYS A 168 -9.30 22.66 1.17
C LYS A 168 -8.15 23.39 1.82
N VAL A 169 -7.48 24.29 1.06
CA VAL A 169 -6.42 25.14 1.60
C VAL A 169 -7.04 26.21 2.48
N PRO A 170 -6.60 26.34 3.75
CA PRO A 170 -7.16 27.33 4.67
C PRO A 170 -6.95 28.79 4.20
N CYS A 171 -5.96 29.05 3.34
CA CYS A 171 -5.68 30.40 2.80
C CYS A 171 -6.74 30.93 1.84
N ASP A 172 -7.53 30.08 1.21
CA ASP A 172 -8.53 30.55 0.22
C ASP A 172 -9.63 31.43 0.84
N ARG A 173 -9.63 31.56 2.18
CA ARG A 173 -10.55 32.43 2.93
C ARG A 173 -9.97 33.83 3.27
N VAL A 174 -8.67 34.02 3.04
CA VAL A 174 -7.99 35.29 3.32
C VAL A 174 -7.59 35.93 2.00
N LYS A 175 -8.58 36.27 1.17
CA LYS A 175 -8.42 37.36 0.21
C LYS A 175 -9.03 38.61 0.86
N PRO A 176 -8.25 39.68 1.00
CA PRO A 176 -8.78 40.96 1.49
C PRO A 176 -9.87 41.53 0.57
#